data_a4b1ce9244ed29120273dceb1a7e6d92
#
_entry.id   a4b1ce9244ed29120273dceb1a7e6d92
#
_cell.length_a   1.000
_cell.length_b   1.000
_cell.length_c   1.000
_cell.angle_alpha   90.00
_cell.angle_beta   90.00
_cell.angle_gamma   90.00
#
_symmetry.space_group_name_H-M   'P 1'
#
loop_
_entity.id
_entity.type
_entity.pdbx_description
1 polymer ?
#
loop_
_entity_poly.entity_id
_entity_poly.type
_entity_poly.pdbx_seq_one_letter_code
_entity_poly.pdbx_strand_id
1 'polypeptide(L)'
;MDKISCKRSLSYAGLLFILVLFIILFLSMGWELQKKEYMLLGYMAAIYPEQESEILGAVNEPERHYSDIYYEKGRALEQKYGFDTGSRDTSRLILRYFFLFCGLTCAAGLLFLYADIQNRKCCRCMEEDYSSPLLLTEEKEAKNGLIQERLKLEEGKTKELITDISHQLKNPLASLKMSYELADTGCLTSEERQSFLQQGLAEIIKIEHLLDGFLQISRLEAGMIHLEPVAASLKNTIINAVNSIYMKAYQKNISIELNEFTDLEIPHDPHWTQEALVNVLDNAVKYSLPGSRIEIRVNPAVSYLFIEVEDEGIGIPSKEYTRIFQRFYRGDIPMVRKEEGTGVGLYLTRKILEEQGGSIRVKKGKKGSIFQMTLPMGYVGRPSGNV
;
A
#
# COMPACT_ATOMS: atom_id res chain seq x y z
N MET A 1 8.33 38.97 -7.15
CA MET A 1 9.16 37.75 -7.25
C MET A 1 9.72 37.26 -5.92
N ASP A 2 9.67 38.01 -4.83
CA ASP A 2 10.37 37.68 -3.58
C ASP A 2 9.59 36.82 -2.54
N LYS A 3 8.27 36.70 -2.67
CA LYS A 3 7.45 35.92 -1.72
C LYS A 3 7.47 34.40 -1.95
N ILE A 4 7.74 33.97 -3.16
CA ILE A 4 7.87 32.51 -3.49
C ILE A 4 9.22 31.97 -2.99
N SER A 5 10.25 32.80 -2.98
CA SER A 5 11.58 32.50 -2.44
C SER A 5 11.55 32.25 -0.93
N CYS A 6 10.81 33.06 -0.17
CA CYS A 6 10.68 32.92 1.29
C CYS A 6 9.94 31.63 1.70
N LYS A 7 8.90 31.21 0.94
CA LYS A 7 8.16 29.93 1.18
C LYS A 7 9.03 28.70 0.96
N ARG A 8 9.90 28.72 -0.06
CA ARG A 8 10.82 27.59 -0.31
C ARG A 8 11.90 27.51 0.76
N SER A 9 12.42 28.63 1.25
CA SER A 9 13.45 28.67 2.29
C SER A 9 12.98 28.08 3.63
N LEU A 10 11.74 28.33 4.06
CA LEU A 10 11.18 27.78 5.31
C LEU A 10 10.96 26.27 5.21
N SER A 11 10.57 25.76 4.04
CA SER A 11 10.40 24.34 3.79
C SER A 11 11.74 23.58 3.83
N TYR A 12 12.80 24.17 3.26
CA TYR A 12 14.14 23.57 3.30
C TYR A 12 14.76 23.60 4.70
N ALA A 13 14.51 24.64 5.50
CA ALA A 13 14.99 24.72 6.88
C ALA A 13 14.34 23.63 7.77
N GLY A 14 13.05 23.35 7.58
CA GLY A 14 12.35 22.26 8.29
C GLY A 14 12.89 20.88 7.90
N LEU A 15 13.15 20.66 6.62
CA LEU A 15 13.73 19.40 6.12
C LEU A 15 15.16 19.20 6.64
N LEU A 16 15.97 20.26 6.66
CA LEU A 16 17.33 20.25 7.20
C LEU A 16 17.34 19.93 8.70
N PHE A 17 16.41 20.51 9.46
CA PHE A 17 16.28 20.25 10.89
C PHE A 17 15.93 18.79 11.20
N ILE A 18 15.01 18.18 10.43
CA ILE A 18 14.65 16.77 10.56
C ILE A 18 15.85 15.87 10.23
N LEU A 19 16.61 16.21 9.19
CA LEU A 19 17.82 15.48 8.80
C LEU A 19 18.89 15.53 9.90
N VAL A 20 19.12 16.69 10.49
CA VAL A 20 20.07 16.86 11.61
C VAL A 20 19.65 16.05 12.82
N LEU A 21 18.36 16.07 13.18
CA LEU A 21 17.82 15.26 14.26
C LEU A 21 17.98 13.75 14.01
N PHE A 22 17.79 13.32 12.77
CA PHE A 22 18.00 11.92 12.37
C PHE A 22 19.47 11.52 12.55
N ILE A 23 20.41 12.36 12.12
CA ILE A 23 21.85 12.12 12.28
C ILE A 23 22.22 12.02 13.78
N ILE A 24 21.72 12.92 14.62
CA ILE A 24 21.97 12.91 16.07
C ILE A 24 21.44 11.61 16.70
N LEU A 25 20.20 11.19 16.36
CA LEU A 25 19.62 9.94 16.86
C LEU A 25 20.43 8.72 16.40
N PHE A 26 20.87 8.69 15.14
CA PHE A 26 21.67 7.60 14.60
C PHE A 26 23.03 7.51 15.27
N LEU A 27 23.70 8.64 15.49
CA LEU A 27 24.98 8.71 16.20
C LEU A 27 24.85 8.30 17.67
N SER A 28 23.77 8.71 18.35
CA SER A 28 23.52 8.32 19.74
C SER A 28 23.26 6.82 19.89
N MET A 29 22.55 6.22 18.94
CA MET A 29 22.31 4.78 18.87
C MET A 29 23.64 4.02 18.65
N GLY A 30 24.47 4.49 17.72
CA GLY A 30 25.79 3.92 17.47
C GLY A 30 26.68 3.97 18.72
N TRP A 31 26.66 5.10 19.43
CA TRP A 31 27.41 5.26 20.68
C TRP A 31 26.94 4.33 21.80
N GLU A 32 25.61 4.15 21.97
CA GLU A 32 25.08 3.20 22.96
C GLU A 32 25.42 1.74 22.62
N LEU A 33 25.39 1.36 21.33
CA LEU A 33 25.81 0.03 20.89
C LEU A 33 27.31 -0.20 21.16
N GLN A 34 28.15 0.75 20.81
CA GLN A 34 29.59 0.68 21.04
C GLN A 34 29.92 0.63 22.55
N LYS A 35 29.20 1.38 23.38
CA LYS A 35 29.35 1.33 24.85
C LYS A 35 29.03 -0.05 25.41
N LYS A 36 28.01 -0.75 24.88
CA LYS A 36 27.69 -2.12 25.28
C LYS A 36 28.78 -3.11 24.89
N GLU A 37 29.38 -2.97 23.70
CA GLU A 37 30.52 -3.79 23.28
C GLU A 37 31.72 -3.61 24.20
N TYR A 38 32.09 -2.37 24.54
CA TYR A 38 33.17 -2.09 25.49
C TYR A 38 32.88 -2.63 26.90
N MET A 39 31.63 -2.57 27.37
CA MET A 39 31.26 -3.15 28.65
C MET A 39 31.37 -4.68 28.63
N LEU A 40 30.99 -5.34 27.54
CA LEU A 40 31.13 -6.79 27.37
C LEU A 40 32.59 -7.21 27.33
N LEU A 41 33.42 -6.48 26.60
CA LEU A 41 34.88 -6.69 26.56
C LEU A 41 35.52 -6.49 27.91
N GLY A 42 35.21 -5.44 28.64
CA GLY A 42 35.66 -5.19 30.01
C GLY A 42 35.26 -6.29 30.97
N TYR A 43 34.06 -6.82 30.84
CA TYR A 43 33.57 -7.94 31.64
C TYR A 43 34.33 -9.24 31.32
N MET A 44 34.58 -9.52 30.06
CA MET A 44 35.38 -10.68 29.64
C MET A 44 36.84 -10.59 30.13
N ALA A 45 37.46 -9.42 30.01
CA ALA A 45 38.83 -9.19 30.54
C ALA A 45 38.91 -9.34 32.07
N ALA A 46 37.86 -8.96 32.81
CA ALA A 46 37.77 -9.13 34.25
C ALA A 46 37.63 -10.60 34.70
N ILE A 47 36.95 -11.44 33.88
CA ILE A 47 36.78 -12.88 34.18
C ILE A 47 38.03 -13.70 33.77
N TYR A 48 38.75 -13.28 32.75
CA TYR A 48 39.91 -13.99 32.20
C TYR A 48 41.18 -13.09 32.16
N PRO A 49 41.72 -12.67 33.31
CA PRO A 49 42.83 -11.72 33.35
C PRO A 49 44.13 -12.26 32.74
N GLU A 50 44.30 -13.57 32.64
CA GLU A 50 45.50 -14.19 31.99
C GLU A 50 45.42 -14.17 30.46
N GLN A 51 44.28 -13.91 29.87
CA GLN A 51 44.06 -13.89 28.41
C GLN A 51 43.76 -12.46 27.88
N GLU A 52 43.99 -11.44 28.67
CA GLU A 52 43.74 -10.04 28.32
C GLU A 52 44.42 -9.62 27.00
N SER A 53 45.67 -10.05 26.78
CA SER A 53 46.41 -9.77 25.55
C SER A 53 45.85 -10.48 24.32
N GLU A 54 45.26 -11.68 24.47
CA GLU A 54 44.58 -12.40 23.38
C GLU A 54 43.24 -11.76 23.04
N ILE A 55 42.51 -11.33 24.03
CA ILE A 55 41.22 -10.64 23.87
C ILE A 55 41.41 -9.30 23.16
N LEU A 56 42.44 -8.51 23.55
CA LEU A 56 42.78 -7.25 22.92
C LEU A 56 43.39 -7.43 21.51
N GLY A 57 44.16 -8.50 21.28
CA GLY A 57 44.64 -8.86 19.95
C GLY A 57 43.50 -9.20 19.00
N ALA A 58 42.49 -9.92 19.50
CA ALA A 58 41.31 -10.30 18.75
C ALA A 58 40.47 -9.11 18.30
N VAL A 59 40.41 -8.02 19.05
CA VAL A 59 39.66 -6.80 18.74
C VAL A 59 40.33 -5.92 17.68
N ASN A 60 41.64 -5.99 17.57
CA ASN A 60 42.46 -5.13 16.69
C ASN A 60 42.77 -5.72 15.32
N GLU A 61 42.36 -6.96 15.01
CA GLU A 61 42.51 -7.52 13.68
C GLU A 61 41.43 -7.04 12.70
N PRO A 62 41.82 -6.74 11.43
CA PRO A 62 40.84 -6.20 10.46
C PRO A 62 39.78 -7.22 10.07
N GLU A 63 38.53 -6.75 10.00
CA GLU A 63 37.22 -7.41 9.88
C GLU A 63 37.04 -8.58 8.88
N ARG A 64 38.03 -8.91 8.06
CA ARG A 64 37.87 -9.88 6.97
C ARG A 64 37.92 -11.36 7.36
N HIS A 65 38.35 -11.70 8.56
CA HIS A 65 38.54 -13.11 8.96
C HIS A 65 37.64 -13.54 10.13
N TYR A 66 36.84 -12.61 10.70
CA TYR A 66 36.07 -12.85 11.92
C TYR A 66 34.67 -13.41 11.72
N SER A 67 34.08 -13.27 10.51
CA SER A 67 32.64 -13.44 10.36
C SER A 67 32.16 -14.88 10.54
N ASP A 68 32.87 -15.87 10.05
CA ASP A 68 32.28 -17.22 9.97
C ASP A 68 32.67 -18.12 11.13
N ILE A 69 33.95 -18.15 11.54
CA ILE A 69 34.41 -19.08 12.57
C ILE A 69 33.97 -18.68 13.98
N TYR A 70 34.02 -17.40 14.31
CA TYR A 70 33.55 -16.90 15.65
C TYR A 70 32.08 -16.81 15.74
N TYR A 71 31.37 -16.54 14.64
CA TYR A 71 29.89 -16.62 14.59
C TYR A 71 29.41 -18.05 14.80
N GLU A 72 30.02 -19.05 14.17
CA GLU A 72 29.69 -20.46 14.39
C GLU A 72 30.02 -20.93 15.81
N LYS A 73 31.16 -20.51 16.37
CA LYS A 73 31.49 -20.79 17.77
C LYS A 73 30.52 -20.14 18.75
N GLY A 74 30.13 -18.89 18.53
CA GLY A 74 29.13 -18.19 19.31
C GLY A 74 27.77 -18.90 19.26
N ARG A 75 27.33 -19.32 18.09
CA ARG A 75 26.09 -20.06 17.88
C ARG A 75 26.10 -21.45 18.54
N ALA A 76 27.25 -22.13 18.51
CA ALA A 76 27.40 -23.41 19.20
C ALA A 76 27.38 -23.27 20.72
N LEU A 77 27.92 -22.17 21.28
CA LEU A 77 27.83 -21.84 22.71
C LEU A 77 26.40 -21.48 23.13
N GLU A 78 25.67 -20.72 22.31
CA GLU A 78 24.27 -20.40 22.51
C GLU A 78 23.40 -21.67 22.58
N GLN A 79 23.58 -22.60 21.63
CA GLN A 79 22.89 -23.89 21.60
C GLN A 79 23.24 -24.78 22.79
N LYS A 80 24.53 -24.74 23.25
CA LYS A 80 25.00 -25.62 24.31
C LYS A 80 24.57 -25.16 25.71
N TYR A 81 24.48 -23.85 25.94
CA TYR A 81 24.26 -23.28 27.29
C TYR A 81 22.95 -22.52 27.40
N GLY A 82 22.14 -22.40 26.34
CA GLY A 82 20.82 -21.74 26.36
C GLY A 82 20.90 -20.23 26.66
N PHE A 83 22.04 -19.60 26.40
CA PHE A 83 22.19 -18.16 26.57
C PHE A 83 21.59 -17.43 25.38
N ASP A 84 20.46 -16.75 25.57
CA ASP A 84 19.90 -15.78 24.65
C ASP A 84 20.77 -14.51 24.69
N THR A 85 21.91 -14.54 23.95
CA THR A 85 22.87 -13.45 23.91
C THR A 85 22.29 -12.26 23.16
N GLY A 86 21.68 -11.36 23.90
CA GLY A 86 21.54 -9.97 23.44
C GLY A 86 20.39 -9.63 22.52
N SER A 87 19.58 -10.58 22.05
CA SER A 87 18.48 -10.27 21.13
C SER A 87 17.38 -9.42 21.79
N ARG A 88 17.08 -9.69 23.05
CA ARG A 88 16.05 -8.92 23.79
C ARG A 88 16.48 -7.48 24.10
N ASP A 89 17.74 -7.25 24.44
CA ASP A 89 18.23 -5.92 24.81
C ASP A 89 18.54 -5.05 23.59
N THR A 90 19.06 -5.64 22.52
CA THR A 90 19.24 -4.94 21.24
C THR A 90 17.91 -4.66 20.57
N SER A 91 16.97 -5.59 20.61
CA SER A 91 15.60 -5.37 20.12
C SER A 91 14.86 -4.28 20.88
N ARG A 92 14.99 -4.21 22.21
CA ARG A 92 14.43 -3.13 23.04
C ARG A 92 15.07 -1.77 22.72
N LEU A 93 16.37 -1.74 22.46
CA LEU A 93 17.08 -0.52 22.09
C LEU A 93 16.63 -0.02 20.71
N ILE A 94 16.56 -0.90 19.72
CA ILE A 94 16.05 -0.58 18.37
C ILE A 94 14.59 -0.10 18.46
N LEU A 95 13.75 -0.78 19.24
CA LEU A 95 12.35 -0.41 19.42
C LEU A 95 12.21 0.99 20.07
N ARG A 96 13.05 1.31 21.08
CA ARG A 96 13.07 2.63 21.73
C ARG A 96 13.43 3.75 20.76
N TYR A 97 14.45 3.58 19.91
CA TYR A 97 14.84 4.55 18.89
C TYR A 97 13.80 4.65 17.76
N PHE A 98 13.17 3.54 17.40
CA PHE A 98 12.06 3.52 16.45
C PHE A 98 10.87 4.37 16.95
N PHE A 99 10.44 4.19 18.21
CA PHE A 99 9.35 5.00 18.77
C PHE A 99 9.72 6.48 18.93
N LEU A 100 10.97 6.79 19.29
CA LEU A 100 11.48 8.16 19.31
C LEU A 100 11.44 8.81 17.91
N PHE A 101 11.85 8.07 16.90
CA PHE A 101 11.80 8.52 15.51
C PHE A 101 10.36 8.76 15.03
N CYS A 102 9.45 7.82 15.29
CA CYS A 102 8.03 7.98 14.96
C CYS A 102 7.41 9.18 15.69
N GLY A 103 7.73 9.39 16.96
CA GLY A 103 7.28 10.55 17.72
C GLY A 103 7.77 11.89 17.13
N LEU A 104 9.02 11.96 16.74
CA LEU A 104 9.61 13.15 16.13
C LEU A 104 9.04 13.45 14.73
N THR A 105 8.82 12.43 13.91
CA THR A 105 8.22 12.62 12.58
C THR A 105 6.75 13.04 12.68
N CYS A 106 5.99 12.50 13.64
CA CYS A 106 4.63 12.95 13.93
C CYS A 106 4.59 14.40 14.42
N ALA A 107 5.49 14.80 15.32
CA ALA A 107 5.57 16.18 15.81
C ALA A 107 5.94 17.18 14.70
N ALA A 108 6.88 16.81 13.81
CA ALA A 108 7.25 17.61 12.66
C ALA A 108 6.09 17.74 11.65
N GLY A 109 5.33 16.67 11.43
CA GLY A 109 4.12 16.67 10.60
C GLY A 109 3.04 17.60 11.15
N LEU A 110 2.82 17.58 12.47
CA LEU A 110 1.86 18.48 13.15
C LEU A 110 2.28 19.94 13.07
N LEU A 111 3.58 20.23 13.23
CA LEU A 111 4.12 21.58 13.08
C LEU A 111 3.98 22.10 11.64
N PHE A 112 4.20 21.23 10.65
CA PHE A 112 4.01 21.57 9.23
C PHE A 112 2.54 21.87 8.92
N LEU A 113 1.61 21.04 9.43
CA LEU A 113 0.16 21.26 9.30
C LEU A 113 -0.26 22.57 9.98
N TYR A 114 0.25 22.85 11.18
CA TYR A 114 -0.01 24.11 11.88
C TYR A 114 0.50 25.33 11.09
N ALA A 115 1.71 25.26 10.55
CA ALA A 115 2.28 26.33 9.72
C ALA A 115 1.47 26.53 8.41
N ASP A 116 0.97 25.45 7.79
CA ASP A 116 0.14 25.54 6.59
C ASP A 116 -1.23 26.17 6.90
N ILE A 117 -1.85 25.82 8.03
CA ILE A 117 -3.10 26.43 8.51
C ILE A 117 -2.91 27.93 8.79
N GLN A 118 -1.81 28.32 9.43
CA GLN A 118 -1.50 29.72 9.68
C GLN A 118 -1.23 30.50 8.39
N ASN A 119 -0.52 29.91 7.43
CA ASN A 119 -0.28 30.51 6.12
C ASN A 119 -1.58 30.70 5.33
N ARG A 120 -2.53 29.75 5.41
CA ARG A 120 -3.86 29.87 4.79
C ARG A 120 -4.71 30.97 5.44
N LYS A 121 -4.57 31.20 6.76
CA LYS A 121 -5.23 32.33 7.45
C LYS A 121 -4.63 33.67 7.01
N CYS A 122 -3.32 33.77 6.88
CA CYS A 122 -2.65 35.00 6.47
C CYS A 122 -2.97 35.38 5.00
N CYS A 123 -3.09 34.40 4.09
CA CYS A 123 -3.51 34.66 2.70
C CYS A 123 -4.95 35.20 2.62
N ARG A 124 -5.86 34.77 3.50
CA ARG A 124 -7.24 35.26 3.52
C ARG A 124 -7.37 36.73 3.91
N CYS A 125 -6.52 37.21 4.82
CA CYS A 125 -6.54 38.63 5.24
C CYS A 125 -5.95 39.60 4.20
N MET A 126 -5.24 39.13 3.17
CA MET A 126 -4.62 40.00 2.15
C MET A 126 -5.45 40.14 0.86
N GLU A 127 -6.51 39.36 0.69
CA GLU A 127 -7.41 39.46 -0.48
C GLU A 127 -8.58 40.43 -0.24
N GLU A 128 -8.81 40.91 0.98
CA GLU A 128 -9.94 41.78 1.30
C GLU A 128 -9.75 43.26 0.91
N ASP A 129 -8.55 43.68 0.41
CA ASP A 129 -8.23 45.11 0.26
C ASP A 129 -8.23 45.65 -1.19
N TYR A 130 -8.66 44.91 -2.20
CA TYR A 130 -8.75 45.41 -3.59
C TYR A 130 -10.00 44.94 -4.32
N SER A 131 -11.02 45.74 -4.36
CA SER A 131 -11.82 46.12 -5.52
C SER A 131 -13.30 46.34 -5.28
N SER A 132 -13.75 47.34 -5.88
CA SER A 132 -15.08 47.92 -5.97
C SER A 132 -16.20 46.99 -6.51
N PRO A 133 -17.45 47.35 -6.23
CA PRO A 133 -18.42 46.40 -5.71
C PRO A 133 -19.65 46.21 -6.62
N LEU A 134 -20.47 45.26 -6.26
CA LEU A 134 -21.87 45.00 -6.57
C LEU A 134 -22.23 44.00 -7.68
N LEU A 135 -21.44 43.77 -8.71
CA LEU A 135 -21.76 42.71 -9.70
C LEU A 135 -20.83 41.47 -9.62
N LEU A 136 -19.68 41.63 -8.92
CA LEU A 136 -18.70 40.55 -8.70
C LEU A 136 -18.96 39.73 -7.42
N THR A 137 -19.87 40.18 -6.54
CA THR A 137 -20.15 39.51 -5.27
C THR A 137 -21.01 38.27 -5.44
N GLU A 138 -22.02 38.31 -6.28
CA GLU A 138 -22.90 37.14 -6.51
C GLU A 138 -22.17 36.00 -7.23
N GLU A 139 -21.34 36.30 -8.23
CA GLU A 139 -20.51 35.26 -8.90
C GLU A 139 -19.43 34.70 -7.98
N LYS A 140 -18.82 35.54 -7.13
CA LYS A 140 -17.83 35.10 -6.13
C LYS A 140 -18.46 34.27 -5.01
N GLU A 141 -19.64 34.64 -4.53
CA GLU A 141 -20.35 33.85 -3.51
C GLU A 141 -20.82 32.49 -4.04
N ALA A 142 -21.33 32.43 -5.28
CA ALA A 142 -21.66 31.18 -5.95
C ALA A 142 -20.42 30.29 -6.18
N LYS A 143 -19.31 30.88 -6.61
CA LYS A 143 -18.04 30.18 -6.81
C LYS A 143 -17.41 29.71 -5.49
N ASN A 144 -17.47 30.53 -4.44
CA ASN A 144 -17.04 30.16 -3.09
C ASN A 144 -17.93 29.08 -2.48
N GLY A 145 -19.24 29.12 -2.71
CA GLY A 145 -20.18 28.07 -2.32
C GLY A 145 -19.83 26.73 -2.95
N LEU A 146 -19.58 26.70 -4.26
CA LEU A 146 -19.16 25.50 -4.99
C LEU A 146 -17.79 24.97 -4.52
N ILE A 147 -16.85 25.85 -4.22
CA ILE A 147 -15.52 25.47 -3.69
C ILE A 147 -15.66 24.90 -2.28
N GLN A 148 -16.45 25.53 -1.42
CA GLN A 148 -16.70 25.02 -0.06
C GLN A 148 -17.41 23.67 -0.08
N GLU A 149 -18.35 23.48 -1.00
CA GLU A 149 -19.05 22.22 -1.15
C GLU A 149 -18.12 21.10 -1.65
N ARG A 150 -17.24 21.41 -2.62
CA ARG A 150 -16.19 20.48 -3.06
C ARG A 150 -15.22 20.13 -1.93
N LEU A 151 -14.75 21.11 -1.18
CA LEU A 151 -13.85 20.89 -0.03
C LEU A 151 -14.50 20.01 1.05
N LYS A 152 -15.76 20.26 1.38
CA LYS A 152 -16.50 19.41 2.33
C LYS A 152 -16.68 17.98 1.80
N LEU A 153 -16.88 17.83 0.50
CA LEU A 153 -17.00 16.53 -0.15
C LEU A 153 -15.67 15.76 -0.13
N GLU A 154 -14.54 16.45 -0.34
CA GLU A 154 -13.19 15.87 -0.26
C GLU A 154 -12.80 15.54 1.19
N GLU A 155 -13.10 16.42 2.15
CA GLU A 155 -12.90 16.14 3.57
C GLU A 155 -13.75 14.93 4.02
N GLY A 156 -14.98 14.83 3.54
CA GLY A 156 -15.86 13.69 3.80
C GLY A 156 -15.29 12.38 3.29
N LYS A 157 -14.80 12.36 2.05
CA LYS A 157 -14.16 11.18 1.43
C LYS A 157 -12.91 10.74 2.18
N THR A 158 -12.07 11.70 2.58
CA THR A 158 -10.84 11.40 3.34
C THR A 158 -11.16 10.83 4.71
N LYS A 159 -12.15 11.39 5.41
CA LYS A 159 -12.58 10.90 6.71
C LYS A 159 -13.18 9.49 6.64
N GLU A 160 -13.99 9.24 5.61
CA GLU A 160 -14.54 7.92 5.34
C GLU A 160 -13.42 6.90 5.08
N LEU A 161 -12.44 7.26 4.25
CA LEU A 161 -11.28 6.42 3.96
C LEU A 161 -10.50 6.06 5.23
N ILE A 162 -10.19 7.03 6.09
CA ILE A 162 -9.47 6.79 7.37
C ILE A 162 -10.28 5.86 8.28
N THR A 163 -11.59 6.03 8.32
CA THR A 163 -12.49 5.20 9.11
C THR A 163 -12.49 3.76 8.60
N ASP A 164 -12.62 3.57 7.29
CA ASP A 164 -12.59 2.26 6.65
C ASP A 164 -11.28 1.52 6.92
N ILE A 165 -10.14 2.20 6.78
CA ILE A 165 -8.82 1.64 7.06
C ILE A 165 -8.70 1.22 8.52
N SER A 166 -9.11 2.09 9.43
CA SER A 166 -9.04 1.82 10.87
C SER A 166 -9.81 0.54 11.22
N HIS A 167 -11.00 0.38 10.64
CA HIS A 167 -11.80 -0.84 10.84
C HIS A 167 -11.15 -2.08 10.21
N GLN A 168 -10.62 -1.96 8.99
CA GLN A 168 -10.02 -3.09 8.27
C GLN A 168 -8.70 -3.55 8.87
N LEU A 169 -7.91 -2.65 9.49
CA LEU A 169 -6.67 -2.99 10.17
C LEU A 169 -6.90 -3.55 11.59
N LYS A 170 -7.93 -3.06 12.29
CA LYS A 170 -8.24 -3.49 13.66
C LYS A 170 -8.52 -4.99 13.75
N ASN A 171 -9.23 -5.55 12.77
CA ASN A 171 -9.63 -6.95 12.76
C ASN A 171 -8.43 -7.91 12.66
N PRO A 172 -7.54 -7.82 11.63
CA PRO A 172 -6.40 -8.71 11.52
C PRO A 172 -5.38 -8.49 12.65
N LEU A 173 -5.23 -7.26 13.18
CA LEU A 173 -4.39 -6.99 14.33
C LEU A 173 -4.92 -7.69 15.60
N ALA A 174 -6.24 -7.70 15.83
CA ALA A 174 -6.84 -8.42 16.95
C ALA A 174 -6.67 -9.94 16.80
N SER A 175 -6.84 -10.48 15.58
CA SER A 175 -6.63 -11.89 15.27
C SER A 175 -5.17 -12.29 15.45
N LEU A 176 -4.23 -11.48 14.95
CA LEU A 176 -2.79 -11.68 15.13
C LEU A 176 -2.41 -11.71 16.63
N LYS A 177 -2.90 -10.73 17.39
CA LYS A 177 -2.67 -10.68 18.84
C LYS A 177 -3.18 -11.94 19.53
N MET A 178 -4.40 -12.36 19.21
CA MET A 178 -4.99 -13.58 19.79
C MET A 178 -4.19 -14.83 19.40
N SER A 179 -3.77 -14.97 18.15
CA SER A 179 -2.94 -16.09 17.68
C SER A 179 -1.60 -16.15 18.44
N TYR A 180 -0.99 -14.99 18.70
CA TYR A 180 0.25 -14.91 19.46
C TYR A 180 0.03 -15.25 20.95
N GLU A 181 -0.99 -14.69 21.58
CA GLU A 181 -1.33 -14.97 22.98
C GLU A 181 -1.62 -16.46 23.20
N LEU A 182 -2.33 -17.09 22.25
CA LEU A 182 -2.60 -18.53 22.31
C LEU A 182 -1.32 -19.35 22.11
N ALA A 183 -0.45 -18.98 21.16
CA ALA A 183 0.82 -19.68 20.94
C ALA A 183 1.78 -19.61 22.14
N ASP A 184 1.67 -18.56 22.95
CA ASP A 184 2.49 -18.36 24.16
C ASP A 184 1.94 -19.11 25.40
N THR A 185 0.74 -19.70 25.31
CA THR A 185 0.20 -20.51 26.41
C THR A 185 0.99 -21.81 26.57
N GLY A 186 1.48 -22.08 27.80
CA GLY A 186 2.38 -23.20 28.11
C GLY A 186 1.75 -24.61 28.02
N CYS A 187 0.46 -24.72 27.68
CA CYS A 187 -0.31 -25.98 27.66
C CYS A 187 -0.54 -26.58 26.25
N LEU A 188 0.02 -25.99 25.21
CA LEU A 188 -0.19 -26.41 23.82
C LEU A 188 0.81 -27.49 23.39
N THR A 189 0.36 -28.40 22.52
CA THR A 189 1.24 -29.29 21.76
C THR A 189 2.07 -28.47 20.74
N SER A 190 3.18 -29.04 20.30
CA SER A 190 4.03 -28.39 19.26
C SER A 190 3.25 -28.12 17.98
N GLU A 191 2.33 -28.99 17.60
CA GLU A 191 1.50 -28.85 16.39
C GLU A 191 0.48 -27.73 16.53
N GLU A 192 -0.19 -27.62 17.68
CA GLU A 192 -1.14 -26.54 17.96
C GLU A 192 -0.42 -25.18 17.99
N ARG A 193 0.73 -25.10 18.64
CA ARG A 193 1.55 -23.87 18.65
C ARG A 193 1.95 -23.45 17.23
N GLN A 194 2.40 -24.41 16.41
CA GLN A 194 2.76 -24.15 15.02
C GLN A 194 1.56 -23.66 14.20
N SER A 195 0.38 -24.22 14.42
CA SER A 195 -0.87 -23.79 13.78
C SER A 195 -1.20 -22.34 14.11
N PHE A 196 -1.11 -21.91 15.38
CA PHE A 196 -1.35 -20.52 15.78
C PHE A 196 -0.32 -19.55 15.20
N LEU A 197 0.96 -19.94 15.14
CA LEU A 197 2.00 -19.14 14.49
C LEU A 197 1.76 -18.97 13.00
N GLN A 198 1.31 -20.02 12.30
CA GLN A 198 0.92 -19.93 10.89
C GLN A 198 -0.30 -19.03 10.68
N GLN A 199 -1.30 -19.09 11.56
CA GLN A 199 -2.43 -18.15 11.53
C GLN A 199 -1.96 -16.71 11.73
N GLY A 200 -1.06 -16.46 12.69
CA GLY A 200 -0.48 -15.14 12.89
C GLY A 200 0.26 -14.62 11.66
N LEU A 201 1.04 -15.47 11.01
CA LEU A 201 1.74 -15.12 9.77
C LEU A 201 0.76 -14.76 8.63
N ALA A 202 -0.32 -15.51 8.49
CA ALA A 202 -1.36 -15.22 7.50
C ALA A 202 -2.02 -13.86 7.75
N GLU A 203 -2.26 -13.47 9.02
CA GLU A 203 -2.79 -12.14 9.33
C GLU A 203 -1.78 -11.01 9.04
N ILE A 204 -0.47 -11.25 9.21
CA ILE A 204 0.58 -10.28 8.81
C ILE A 204 0.54 -10.05 7.30
N ILE A 205 0.54 -11.11 6.49
CA ILE A 205 0.45 -11.03 5.02
C ILE A 205 -0.81 -10.26 4.60
N LYS A 206 -1.92 -10.49 5.28
CA LYS A 206 -3.16 -9.76 5.01
C LYS A 206 -3.06 -8.27 5.34
N ILE A 207 -2.38 -7.90 6.43
CA ILE A 207 -2.10 -6.50 6.78
C ILE A 207 -1.20 -5.85 5.71
N GLU A 208 -0.17 -6.53 5.24
CA GLU A 208 0.70 -6.05 4.16
C GLU A 208 -0.11 -5.76 2.90
N HIS A 209 -0.95 -6.69 2.44
CA HIS A 209 -1.82 -6.47 1.28
C HIS A 209 -2.81 -5.31 1.47
N LEU A 210 -3.35 -5.14 2.70
CA LEU A 210 -4.23 -4.01 3.00
C LEU A 210 -3.48 -2.68 2.92
N LEU A 211 -2.25 -2.62 3.43
CA LEU A 211 -1.40 -1.42 3.35
C LEU A 211 -1.04 -1.08 1.92
N ASP A 212 -0.67 -2.05 1.10
CA ASP A 212 -0.38 -1.85 -0.33
C ASP A 212 -1.62 -1.32 -1.07
N GLY A 213 -2.77 -1.94 -0.86
CA GLY A 213 -4.03 -1.47 -1.42
C GLY A 213 -4.39 -0.05 -0.99
N PHE A 214 -4.15 0.29 0.28
CA PHE A 214 -4.33 1.64 0.79
C PHE A 214 -3.40 2.66 0.13
N LEU A 215 -2.13 2.32 -0.01
CA LEU A 215 -1.16 3.20 -0.68
C LEU A 215 -1.55 3.45 -2.14
N GLN A 216 -2.05 2.44 -2.85
CA GLN A 216 -2.55 2.59 -4.21
C GLN A 216 -3.76 3.53 -4.28
N ILE A 217 -4.76 3.34 -3.39
CA ILE A 217 -5.94 4.23 -3.30
C ILE A 217 -5.50 5.66 -2.96
N SER A 218 -4.63 5.83 -1.96
CA SER A 218 -4.17 7.14 -1.52
C SER A 218 -3.43 7.89 -2.63
N ARG A 219 -2.56 7.22 -3.38
CA ARG A 219 -1.87 7.81 -4.54
C ARG A 219 -2.84 8.23 -5.64
N LEU A 220 -3.86 7.43 -5.88
CA LEU A 220 -4.88 7.72 -6.89
C LEU A 220 -5.77 8.89 -6.47
N GLU A 221 -6.25 8.91 -5.22
CA GLU A 221 -7.11 9.99 -4.69
C GLU A 221 -6.36 11.31 -4.52
N ALA A 222 -5.06 11.26 -4.18
CA ALA A 222 -4.21 12.44 -4.14
C ALA A 222 -3.84 12.99 -5.54
N GLY A 223 -4.31 12.37 -6.62
CA GLY A 223 -3.94 12.75 -7.99
C GLY A 223 -2.46 12.53 -8.29
N MET A 224 -1.76 11.72 -7.50
CA MET A 224 -0.34 11.39 -7.71
C MET A 224 -0.15 10.36 -8.82
N ILE A 225 -1.20 9.64 -9.17
CA ILE A 225 -1.22 8.74 -10.32
C ILE A 225 -1.68 9.56 -11.51
N HIS A 226 -0.74 9.94 -12.34
CA HIS A 226 -1.03 10.53 -13.63
C HIS A 226 -1.13 9.42 -14.66
N LEU A 227 -2.36 9.19 -15.14
CA LEU A 227 -2.58 8.30 -16.27
C LEU A 227 -2.12 9.04 -17.52
N GLU A 228 -1.29 8.38 -18.31
CA GLU A 228 -0.79 8.89 -19.59
C GLU A 228 -1.38 8.05 -20.74
N PRO A 229 -2.62 8.32 -21.16
CA PRO A 229 -3.21 7.59 -22.27
C PRO A 229 -2.41 7.85 -23.55
N VAL A 230 -1.89 6.79 -24.13
CA VAL A 230 -1.18 6.79 -25.41
C VAL A 230 -1.89 5.86 -26.41
N ALA A 231 -1.74 6.10 -27.68
CA ALA A 231 -2.20 5.15 -28.71
C ALA A 231 -1.34 3.89 -28.59
N ALA A 232 -1.93 2.81 -28.12
CA ALA A 232 -1.23 1.55 -27.85
C ALA A 232 -2.09 0.35 -28.27
N SER A 233 -1.41 -0.79 -28.59
CA SER A 233 -2.07 -2.05 -28.90
C SER A 233 -2.81 -2.60 -27.69
N LEU A 234 -4.13 -2.64 -27.78
CA LEU A 234 -4.97 -3.24 -26.73
C LEU A 234 -4.71 -4.75 -26.60
N LYS A 235 -4.44 -5.42 -27.72
CA LYS A 235 -4.15 -6.85 -27.73
C LYS A 235 -2.93 -7.18 -26.86
N ASN A 236 -1.86 -6.39 -26.99
CA ASN A 236 -0.67 -6.56 -26.17
C ASN A 236 -0.96 -6.33 -24.66
N THR A 237 -1.74 -5.31 -24.33
CA THR A 237 -2.15 -5.03 -22.95
C THR A 237 -2.95 -6.19 -22.36
N ILE A 238 -3.90 -6.78 -23.10
CA ILE A 238 -4.66 -7.95 -22.64
C ILE A 238 -3.76 -9.17 -22.50
N ILE A 239 -2.88 -9.46 -23.46
CA ILE A 239 -1.95 -10.59 -23.41
C ILE A 239 -1.05 -10.48 -22.16
N ASN A 240 -0.51 -9.28 -21.89
CA ASN A 240 0.33 -9.06 -20.73
C ASN A 240 -0.44 -9.29 -19.41
N ALA A 241 -1.70 -8.86 -19.34
CA ALA A 241 -2.56 -9.14 -18.19
C ALA A 241 -2.82 -10.64 -18.00
N VAL A 242 -3.11 -11.36 -19.08
CA VAL A 242 -3.29 -12.83 -19.06
C VAL A 242 -2.01 -13.53 -18.61
N ASN A 243 -0.85 -13.13 -19.12
CA ASN A 243 0.44 -13.71 -18.74
C ASN A 243 0.72 -13.51 -17.23
N SER A 244 0.34 -12.38 -16.67
CA SER A 244 0.52 -12.10 -15.23
C SER A 244 -0.28 -13.05 -14.34
N ILE A 245 -1.40 -13.58 -14.82
CA ILE A 245 -2.30 -14.48 -14.06
C ILE A 245 -2.12 -15.95 -14.46
N TYR A 246 -1.42 -16.21 -15.56
CA TYR A 246 -1.34 -17.55 -16.16
C TYR A 246 -0.95 -18.64 -15.16
N MET A 247 0.07 -18.42 -14.34
CA MET A 247 0.54 -19.42 -13.37
C MET A 247 -0.52 -19.74 -12.31
N LYS A 248 -1.28 -18.75 -11.85
CA LYS A 248 -2.37 -18.96 -10.90
C LYS A 248 -3.51 -19.75 -11.53
N ALA A 249 -3.88 -19.43 -12.75
CA ALA A 249 -4.90 -20.16 -13.51
C ALA A 249 -4.46 -21.61 -13.76
N TYR A 250 -3.22 -21.83 -14.19
CA TYR A 250 -2.64 -23.14 -14.43
C TYR A 250 -2.65 -24.02 -13.18
N GLN A 251 -2.25 -23.50 -12.02
CA GLN A 251 -2.28 -24.22 -10.74
C GLN A 251 -3.68 -24.67 -10.35
N LYS A 252 -4.70 -23.91 -10.74
CA LYS A 252 -6.12 -24.20 -10.50
C LYS A 252 -6.77 -25.01 -11.64
N ASN A 253 -5.98 -25.33 -12.67
CA ASN A 253 -6.45 -26.02 -13.89
C ASN A 253 -7.56 -25.26 -14.61
N ILE A 254 -7.47 -23.93 -14.67
CA ILE A 254 -8.42 -23.03 -15.33
C ILE A 254 -7.84 -22.62 -16.68
N SER A 255 -8.63 -22.76 -17.76
CA SER A 255 -8.28 -22.26 -19.08
C SER A 255 -8.69 -20.79 -19.23
N ILE A 256 -7.80 -19.97 -19.78
CA ILE A 256 -8.12 -18.58 -20.16
C ILE A 256 -8.13 -18.53 -21.68
N GLU A 257 -9.26 -18.18 -22.25
CA GLU A 257 -9.48 -18.11 -23.69
C GLU A 257 -9.69 -16.63 -24.09
N LEU A 258 -8.86 -16.16 -25.01
CA LEU A 258 -9.03 -14.85 -25.63
C LEU A 258 -9.61 -15.06 -27.02
N ASN A 259 -10.84 -14.54 -27.25
CA ASN A 259 -11.46 -14.63 -28.55
C ASN A 259 -10.67 -13.81 -29.58
N GLU A 260 -10.64 -14.29 -30.79
CA GLU A 260 -9.98 -13.58 -31.89
C GLU A 260 -10.66 -12.22 -32.12
N PHE A 261 -9.86 -11.18 -32.17
CA PHE A 261 -10.27 -9.83 -32.58
C PHE A 261 -9.14 -9.16 -33.34
N THR A 262 -9.50 -8.20 -34.17
CA THR A 262 -8.51 -7.37 -34.86
C THR A 262 -7.84 -6.47 -33.83
N ASP A 263 -6.51 -6.46 -33.79
CA ASP A 263 -5.77 -5.57 -32.89
C ASP A 263 -6.12 -4.11 -33.18
N LEU A 264 -6.38 -3.35 -32.13
CA LEU A 264 -6.79 -1.96 -32.19
C LEU A 264 -5.80 -1.13 -31.36
N GLU A 265 -5.24 -0.12 -32.00
CA GLU A 265 -4.54 0.95 -31.30
C GLU A 265 -5.56 1.95 -30.78
N ILE A 266 -5.78 1.97 -29.48
CA ILE A 266 -6.70 2.91 -28.83
C ILE A 266 -5.96 3.73 -27.79
N PRO A 267 -6.41 4.97 -27.50
CA PRO A 267 -5.85 5.77 -26.44
C PRO A 267 -6.19 5.16 -25.07
N HIS A 268 -5.19 4.59 -24.43
CA HIS A 268 -5.27 4.07 -23.06
C HIS A 268 -3.89 4.10 -22.41
N ASP A 269 -3.83 4.05 -21.12
CA ASP A 269 -2.59 3.82 -20.39
C ASP A 269 -2.35 2.29 -20.29
N PRO A 270 -1.33 1.74 -21.00
CA PRO A 270 -1.12 0.29 -21.02
C PRO A 270 -0.86 -0.33 -19.66
N HIS A 271 -0.11 0.37 -18.80
CA HIS A 271 0.25 -0.12 -17.47
C HIS A 271 -0.97 -0.19 -16.55
N TRP A 272 -1.72 0.91 -16.45
CA TRP A 272 -2.89 0.96 -15.58
C TRP A 272 -4.07 0.14 -16.11
N THR A 273 -4.22 0.06 -17.44
CA THR A 273 -5.24 -0.81 -18.06
C THR A 273 -4.90 -2.28 -17.84
N GLN A 274 -3.61 -2.65 -17.93
CA GLN A 274 -3.16 -4.00 -17.58
C GLN A 274 -3.47 -4.31 -16.10
N GLU A 275 -3.19 -3.40 -15.18
CA GLU A 275 -3.49 -3.57 -13.74
C GLU A 275 -5.00 -3.77 -13.51
N ALA A 276 -5.84 -2.98 -14.19
CA ALA A 276 -7.29 -3.15 -14.12
C ALA A 276 -7.75 -4.52 -14.62
N LEU A 277 -7.18 -5.01 -15.72
CA LEU A 277 -7.46 -6.33 -16.27
C LEU A 277 -6.98 -7.45 -15.35
N VAL A 278 -5.78 -7.33 -14.78
CA VAL A 278 -5.21 -8.28 -13.81
C VAL A 278 -6.12 -8.44 -12.61
N ASN A 279 -6.65 -7.33 -12.06
CA ASN A 279 -7.57 -7.37 -10.93
C ASN A 279 -8.88 -8.12 -11.25
N VAL A 280 -9.41 -7.95 -12.46
CA VAL A 280 -10.63 -8.68 -12.89
C VAL A 280 -10.32 -10.14 -13.13
N LEU A 281 -9.22 -10.47 -13.81
CA LEU A 281 -8.79 -11.83 -14.09
C LEU A 281 -8.41 -12.60 -12.83
N ASP A 282 -7.74 -11.96 -11.87
CA ASP A 282 -7.42 -12.56 -10.57
C ASP A 282 -8.69 -12.96 -9.81
N ASN A 283 -9.70 -12.08 -9.82
CA ASN A 283 -11.02 -12.40 -9.26
C ASN A 283 -11.69 -13.56 -10.00
N ALA A 284 -11.65 -13.57 -11.33
CA ALA A 284 -12.20 -14.66 -12.12
C ALA A 284 -11.54 -15.99 -11.78
N VAL A 285 -10.20 -16.03 -11.64
CA VAL A 285 -9.46 -17.25 -11.24
C VAL A 285 -9.76 -17.64 -9.79
N LYS A 286 -9.83 -16.68 -8.87
CA LYS A 286 -10.09 -16.94 -7.45
C LYS A 286 -11.44 -17.61 -7.23
N TYR A 287 -12.48 -17.08 -7.87
CA TYR A 287 -13.86 -17.50 -7.61
C TYR A 287 -14.42 -18.55 -8.55
N SER A 288 -13.64 -18.95 -9.55
CA SER A 288 -13.96 -20.09 -10.42
C SER A 288 -13.55 -21.43 -9.81
N LEU A 289 -14.29 -22.47 -10.16
CA LEU A 289 -13.96 -23.83 -9.75
C LEU A 289 -12.76 -24.37 -10.55
N PRO A 290 -11.98 -25.32 -9.99
CA PRO A 290 -10.95 -26.00 -10.76
C PRO A 290 -11.52 -26.66 -12.01
N GLY A 291 -10.79 -26.57 -13.14
CA GLY A 291 -11.21 -27.13 -14.43
C GLY A 291 -12.23 -26.30 -15.20
N SER A 292 -12.53 -25.09 -14.72
CA SER A 292 -13.43 -24.14 -15.40
C SER A 292 -12.70 -23.33 -16.49
N ARG A 293 -13.47 -22.47 -17.18
CA ARG A 293 -13.00 -21.62 -18.25
C ARG A 293 -13.29 -20.15 -17.94
N ILE A 294 -12.33 -19.29 -18.30
CA ILE A 294 -12.50 -17.83 -18.33
C ILE A 294 -12.40 -17.39 -19.79
N GLU A 295 -13.40 -16.67 -20.29
CA GLU A 295 -13.46 -16.20 -21.65
C GLU A 295 -13.34 -14.67 -21.71
N ILE A 296 -12.41 -14.18 -22.54
CA ILE A 296 -12.20 -12.74 -22.77
C ILE A 296 -12.70 -12.41 -24.17
N ARG A 297 -13.65 -11.49 -24.27
CA ARG A 297 -14.19 -11.00 -25.55
C ARG A 297 -13.95 -9.50 -25.67
N VAL A 298 -13.55 -9.08 -26.87
CA VAL A 298 -13.34 -7.67 -27.21
C VAL A 298 -14.29 -7.28 -28.31
N ASN A 299 -15.19 -6.33 -28.03
CA ASN A 299 -16.24 -5.91 -28.94
C ASN A 299 -16.14 -4.39 -29.19
N PRO A 300 -15.63 -3.95 -30.34
CA PRO A 300 -15.59 -2.53 -30.69
C PRO A 300 -17.00 -2.02 -31.02
N ALA A 301 -17.31 -0.83 -30.54
CA ALA A 301 -18.48 -0.04 -30.93
C ALA A 301 -18.03 1.32 -31.48
N VAL A 302 -18.95 2.20 -31.85
CA VAL A 302 -18.61 3.46 -32.52
C VAL A 302 -17.72 4.37 -31.67
N SER A 303 -18.02 4.52 -30.39
CA SER A 303 -17.33 5.47 -29.49
C SER A 303 -16.57 4.79 -28.36
N TYR A 304 -16.89 3.55 -28.08
CA TYR A 304 -16.31 2.79 -26.98
C TYR A 304 -15.97 1.37 -27.42
N LEU A 305 -14.97 0.82 -26.79
CA LEU A 305 -14.63 -0.58 -26.91
C LEU A 305 -15.05 -1.28 -25.62
N PHE A 306 -15.63 -2.45 -25.76
CA PHE A 306 -16.04 -3.31 -24.62
C PHE A 306 -15.08 -4.48 -24.48
N ILE A 307 -14.53 -4.67 -23.28
CA ILE A 307 -13.77 -5.85 -22.91
C ILE A 307 -14.64 -6.61 -21.89
N GLU A 308 -15.06 -7.81 -22.24
CA GLU A 308 -15.85 -8.66 -21.38
C GLU A 308 -15.00 -9.83 -20.90
N VAL A 309 -14.99 -10.04 -19.59
CA VAL A 309 -14.37 -11.21 -18.94
C VAL A 309 -15.52 -12.03 -18.32
N GLU A 310 -15.80 -13.18 -18.90
CA GLU A 310 -16.82 -14.12 -18.42
C GLU A 310 -16.13 -15.25 -17.65
N ASP A 311 -16.54 -15.47 -16.41
CA ASP A 311 -16.08 -16.55 -15.55
C ASP A 311 -17.16 -17.64 -15.38
N GLU A 312 -16.76 -18.85 -15.04
CA GLU A 312 -17.65 -19.94 -14.63
C GLU A 312 -17.62 -20.14 -13.11
N GLY A 313 -17.56 -19.06 -12.36
CA GLY A 313 -17.47 -19.06 -10.90
C GLY A 313 -18.82 -19.10 -10.19
N ILE A 314 -18.78 -18.76 -8.92
CA ILE A 314 -19.96 -18.75 -8.03
C ILE A 314 -21.03 -17.71 -8.41
N GLY A 315 -20.68 -16.77 -9.30
CA GLY A 315 -21.52 -15.63 -9.65
C GLY A 315 -21.64 -14.61 -8.54
N ILE A 316 -22.25 -13.47 -8.86
CA ILE A 316 -22.47 -12.35 -7.94
C ILE A 316 -23.97 -12.10 -7.84
N PRO A 317 -24.53 -12.01 -6.62
CA PRO A 317 -25.94 -11.64 -6.43
C PRO A 317 -26.20 -10.23 -6.99
N SER A 318 -27.34 -10.03 -7.67
CA SER A 318 -27.65 -8.75 -8.31
C SER A 318 -27.68 -7.56 -7.32
N LYS A 319 -28.05 -7.81 -6.06
CA LYS A 319 -28.01 -6.80 -4.98
C LYS A 319 -26.59 -6.31 -4.65
N GLU A 320 -25.55 -7.03 -5.08
CA GLU A 320 -24.15 -6.71 -4.80
C GLU A 320 -23.46 -6.04 -5.99
N TYR A 321 -24.07 -5.94 -7.17
CA TYR A 321 -23.47 -5.43 -8.41
C TYR A 321 -22.84 -4.04 -8.30
N THR A 322 -23.43 -3.16 -7.49
CA THR A 322 -22.87 -1.83 -7.22
C THR A 322 -21.89 -1.83 -6.05
N ARG A 323 -22.09 -2.74 -5.08
CA ARG A 323 -21.33 -2.79 -3.85
C ARG A 323 -19.93 -3.37 -4.04
N ILE A 324 -19.76 -4.32 -4.97
CA ILE A 324 -18.45 -4.94 -5.25
C ILE A 324 -17.38 -3.95 -5.73
N PHE A 325 -17.79 -2.76 -6.18
CA PHE A 325 -16.90 -1.67 -6.58
C PHE A 325 -16.67 -0.64 -5.46
N GLN A 326 -17.18 -0.89 -4.25
CA GLN A 326 -16.87 -0.07 -3.07
C GLN A 326 -15.53 -0.49 -2.47
N ARG A 327 -14.84 0.44 -1.85
CA ARG A 327 -13.57 0.19 -1.14
C ARG A 327 -13.75 -0.86 -0.06
N PHE A 328 -12.83 -1.80 0.03
CA PHE A 328 -12.78 -2.85 1.05
C PHE A 328 -14.01 -3.76 1.11
N TYR A 329 -14.91 -3.64 0.13
CA TYR A 329 -16.09 -4.48 0.11
C TYR A 329 -15.74 -5.91 -0.31
N ARG A 330 -16.26 -6.87 0.44
CA ARG A 330 -16.20 -8.30 0.15
C ARG A 330 -17.58 -8.91 0.36
N GLY A 331 -18.01 -9.74 -0.58
CA GLY A 331 -19.29 -10.43 -0.48
C GLY A 331 -19.38 -11.36 0.73
N ASP A 332 -20.58 -11.60 1.23
CA ASP A 332 -20.82 -12.42 2.43
C ASP A 332 -20.84 -13.94 2.15
N ILE A 333 -20.61 -14.34 0.90
CA ILE A 333 -20.61 -15.75 0.51
C ILE A 333 -19.41 -16.46 1.18
N PRO A 334 -19.58 -17.66 1.78
CA PRO A 334 -18.51 -18.37 2.49
C PRO A 334 -17.24 -18.59 1.67
N MET A 335 -17.38 -18.82 0.37
CA MET A 335 -16.25 -19.01 -0.54
C MET A 335 -15.44 -17.69 -0.68
N VAL A 336 -16.11 -16.55 -0.77
CA VAL A 336 -15.45 -15.22 -0.82
C VAL A 336 -14.70 -14.92 0.47
N ARG A 337 -15.23 -15.35 1.62
CA ARG A 337 -14.57 -15.17 2.92
C ARG A 337 -13.31 -16.01 3.08
N LYS A 338 -13.27 -17.19 2.47
CA LYS A 338 -12.11 -18.11 2.53
C LYS A 338 -10.95 -17.68 1.63
N GLU A 339 -11.25 -17.05 0.51
CA GLU A 339 -10.22 -16.60 -0.43
C GLU A 339 -9.54 -15.33 0.12
N GLU A 340 -8.24 -15.22 -0.12
CA GLU A 340 -7.48 -14.03 0.25
C GLU A 340 -7.87 -12.83 -0.62
N GLY A 341 -7.95 -11.64 -0.03
CA GLY A 341 -8.22 -10.42 -0.78
C GLY A 341 -8.58 -9.24 0.13
N THR A 342 -8.25 -8.06 -0.33
CA THR A 342 -8.42 -6.80 0.41
C THR A 342 -9.72 -6.07 0.10
N GLY A 343 -10.41 -6.43 -0.99
CA GLY A 343 -11.58 -5.69 -1.48
C GLY A 343 -11.23 -4.35 -2.14
N VAL A 344 -9.97 -4.15 -2.53
CA VAL A 344 -9.48 -2.91 -3.16
C VAL A 344 -9.45 -3.03 -4.68
N GLY A 345 -9.15 -4.20 -5.23
CA GLY A 345 -8.87 -4.38 -6.66
C GLY A 345 -9.97 -3.90 -7.60
N LEU A 346 -11.24 -4.25 -7.35
CA LEU A 346 -12.36 -3.81 -8.20
C LEU A 346 -12.64 -2.30 -8.06
N TYR A 347 -12.46 -1.72 -6.87
CA TYR A 347 -12.53 -0.27 -6.69
C TYR A 347 -11.44 0.44 -7.50
N LEU A 348 -10.21 -0.04 -7.42
CA LEU A 348 -9.08 0.50 -8.18
C LEU A 348 -9.34 0.36 -9.70
N THR A 349 -9.80 -0.81 -10.16
CA THR A 349 -10.19 -1.02 -11.56
C THR A 349 -11.20 0.00 -12.03
N ARG A 350 -12.25 0.23 -11.24
CA ARG A 350 -13.27 1.23 -11.54
C ARG A 350 -12.67 2.63 -11.68
N LYS A 351 -11.81 3.02 -10.75
CA LYS A 351 -11.15 4.33 -10.76
C LYS A 351 -10.22 4.52 -11.96
N ILE A 352 -9.40 3.51 -12.27
CA ILE A 352 -8.51 3.52 -13.44
C ILE A 352 -9.30 3.72 -14.73
N LEU A 353 -10.44 3.05 -14.87
CA LEU A 353 -11.26 3.17 -16.07
C LEU A 353 -12.01 4.52 -16.11
N GLU A 354 -12.57 4.99 -14.99
CA GLU A 354 -13.21 6.31 -14.88
C GLU A 354 -12.26 7.44 -15.27
N GLU A 355 -11.01 7.41 -14.80
CA GLU A 355 -9.97 8.41 -15.15
C GLU A 355 -9.59 8.39 -16.65
N GLN A 356 -9.76 7.26 -17.32
CA GLN A 356 -9.57 7.12 -18.76
C GLN A 356 -10.86 7.40 -19.57
N GLY A 357 -11.93 7.85 -18.93
CA GLY A 357 -13.22 8.10 -19.56
C GLY A 357 -14.03 6.84 -19.88
N GLY A 358 -13.63 5.72 -19.30
CA GLY A 358 -14.30 4.43 -19.39
C GLY A 358 -15.18 4.10 -18.19
N SER A 359 -15.58 2.85 -18.07
CA SER A 359 -16.38 2.35 -16.95
C SER A 359 -16.25 0.85 -16.79
N ILE A 360 -16.68 0.31 -15.64
CA ILE A 360 -16.82 -1.11 -15.40
C ILE A 360 -18.20 -1.44 -14.85
N ARG A 361 -18.78 -2.54 -15.26
CA ARG A 361 -20.01 -3.11 -14.72
C ARG A 361 -19.94 -4.62 -14.69
N VAL A 362 -20.78 -5.24 -13.86
CA VAL A 362 -20.95 -6.69 -13.80
C VAL A 362 -22.34 -7.07 -14.25
N LYS A 363 -22.45 -8.21 -14.91
CA LYS A 363 -23.70 -8.82 -15.35
C LYS A 363 -23.71 -10.29 -14.95
N LYS A 364 -24.89 -10.90 -14.95
CA LYS A 364 -25.01 -12.34 -14.80
C LYS A 364 -24.46 -13.03 -16.05
N GLY A 365 -23.50 -13.93 -15.89
CA GLY A 365 -22.99 -14.83 -16.92
C GLY A 365 -23.88 -16.06 -17.12
N LYS A 366 -23.48 -16.93 -18.03
CA LYS A 366 -24.17 -18.22 -18.27
C LYS A 366 -24.10 -19.13 -17.03
N LYS A 367 -22.92 -19.18 -16.39
CA LYS A 367 -22.68 -19.96 -15.16
C LYS A 367 -22.24 -19.07 -14.01
N GLY A 368 -21.35 -18.13 -14.22
CA GLY A 368 -20.76 -17.22 -13.24
C GLY A 368 -21.13 -15.75 -13.49
N SER A 369 -20.12 -14.89 -13.62
CA SER A 369 -20.27 -13.46 -13.83
C SER A 369 -19.62 -13.01 -15.12
N ILE A 370 -20.09 -11.89 -15.67
CA ILE A 370 -19.44 -11.16 -16.77
C ILE A 370 -19.07 -9.78 -16.26
N PHE A 371 -17.77 -9.53 -16.20
CA PHE A 371 -17.26 -8.17 -15.99
C PHE A 371 -17.09 -7.49 -17.35
N GLN A 372 -17.79 -6.38 -17.57
CA GLN A 372 -17.71 -5.61 -18.79
C GLN A 372 -17.02 -4.28 -18.49
N MET A 373 -15.83 -4.10 -19.04
CA MET A 373 -15.05 -2.87 -19.00
C MET A 373 -15.23 -2.11 -20.32
N THR A 374 -15.23 -0.78 -20.26
CA THR A 374 -15.30 0.09 -21.44
C THR A 374 -14.09 1.01 -21.48
N LEU A 375 -13.57 1.24 -22.68
CA LEU A 375 -12.56 2.25 -22.97
C LEU A 375 -13.03 3.10 -24.15
N PRO A 376 -12.77 4.42 -24.18
CA PRO A 376 -13.10 5.26 -25.34
C PRO A 376 -12.20 4.91 -26.52
N MET A 377 -12.77 4.90 -27.74
CA MET A 377 -12.01 4.65 -28.97
C MET A 377 -11.37 5.91 -29.54
N GLY A 378 -11.78 7.09 -29.10
CA GLY A 378 -11.22 8.39 -29.51
C GLY A 378 -10.50 9.07 -28.36
N TYR A 379 -9.62 10.01 -28.67
CA TYR A 379 -8.93 10.80 -27.66
C TYR A 379 -9.95 11.66 -26.91
N VAL A 380 -10.31 11.27 -25.72
CA VAL A 380 -11.00 12.15 -24.78
C VAL A 380 -9.94 13.06 -24.18
N GLY A 381 -9.63 14.16 -24.88
CA GLY A 381 -8.82 15.23 -24.29
C GLY A 381 -9.45 15.59 -22.94
N ARG A 382 -8.68 15.58 -21.86
CA ARG A 382 -9.13 16.22 -20.61
C ARG A 382 -9.66 17.59 -21.00
N PRO A 383 -10.85 18.01 -20.54
CA PRO A 383 -11.18 19.41 -20.62
C PRO A 383 -10.03 20.11 -19.88
N SER A 384 -9.22 20.85 -20.63
CA SER A 384 -8.17 21.70 -20.10
C SER A 384 -8.86 22.60 -19.06
N GLY A 385 -8.77 22.19 -17.80
CA GLY A 385 -9.11 23.04 -16.68
C GLY A 385 -8.19 24.23 -16.78
N ASN A 386 -8.71 25.31 -17.30
CA ASN A 386 -8.06 26.61 -17.23
C ASN A 386 -7.70 26.88 -15.78
N VAL A 387 -6.42 27.18 -15.62
CA VAL A 387 -5.70 27.86 -14.56
C VAL A 387 -6.58 28.73 -13.64
#